data_3eccba84963dc7166e5195a51b08c0d5
#
_entry.id   3eccba84963dc7166e5195a51b08c0d5
#
_cell.length_a   1.000
_cell.length_b   1.000
_cell.length_c   1.000
_cell.angle_alpha   90.00
_cell.angle_beta   90.00
_cell.angle_gamma   90.00
#
_symmetry.space_group_name_H-M   'P 1'
#
loop_
_entity.id
_entity.type
_entity.pdbx_description
1 polymer ?
#
loop_
_entity_poly.entity_id
_entity_poly.type
_entity_poly.pdbx_seq_one_letter_code
_entity_poly.pdbx_strand_id
1 'polypeptide(L)' 'MNNNDVMKKLRVAMKFTDDDIVKVLELVDFRITKTELGAIFRADDHPNFKPCGDQILRNFLNGLIIHQRGPRPAKGESAK' A
#
# COMPACT_ATOMS: atom_id res chain seq x y z
N MET A 1 2.65 -6.13 -16.26
CA MET A 1 2.11 -6.06 -14.89
C MET A 1 1.74 -4.62 -14.59
N ASN A 2 0.51 -4.38 -14.15
CA ASN A 2 0.09 -3.02 -13.82
C ASN A 2 0.19 -2.79 -12.31
N ASN A 3 -0.12 -1.58 -11.87
CA ASN A 3 -0.01 -1.23 -10.44
C ASN A 3 -0.92 -2.08 -9.58
N ASN A 4 -2.09 -2.45 -10.08
CA ASN A 4 -3.00 -3.31 -9.33
C ASN A 4 -2.37 -4.67 -9.08
N ASP A 5 -1.69 -5.21 -10.08
CA ASP A 5 -1.01 -6.50 -9.93
C ASP A 5 0.12 -6.41 -8.91
N VAL A 6 0.86 -5.31 -8.95
CA VAL A 6 1.95 -5.09 -8.00
C VAL A 6 1.39 -5.04 -6.57
N MET A 7 0.31 -4.29 -6.36
CA MET A 7 -0.32 -4.18 -5.06
C MET A 7 -0.80 -5.53 -4.57
N LYS A 8 -1.41 -6.32 -5.46
CA LYS A 8 -1.90 -7.66 -5.09
C LYS A 8 -0.76 -8.57 -4.66
N LYS A 9 0.35 -8.52 -5.39
CA LYS A 9 1.50 -9.35 -5.07
C LYS A 9 2.14 -8.93 -3.75
N LEU A 10 2.22 -7.64 -3.51
CA LEU A 10 2.76 -7.14 -2.24
C LEU A 10 1.87 -7.55 -1.07
N ARG A 11 0.56 -7.46 -1.26
CA ARG A 11 -0.39 -7.85 -0.22
C ARG A 11 -0.18 -9.32 0.17
N VAL A 12 -0.04 -10.19 -0.82
CA VAL A 12 0.18 -11.61 -0.57
C VAL A 12 1.54 -11.84 0.07
N ALA A 13 2.59 -11.23 -0.48
CA ALA A 13 3.94 -11.42 0.01
C ALA A 13 4.09 -10.98 1.47
N MET A 14 3.44 -9.88 1.83
CA MET A 14 3.51 -9.34 3.17
C MET A 14 2.46 -9.95 4.11
N LYS A 15 1.54 -10.73 3.57
CA LYS A 15 0.43 -11.32 4.32
C LYS A 15 -0.42 -10.25 4.99
N PHE A 16 -0.66 -9.17 4.28
CA PHE A 16 -1.43 -8.05 4.80
C PHE A 16 -2.93 -8.23 4.59
N THR A 17 -3.69 -7.78 5.57
CA THR A 17 -5.12 -7.57 5.40
C THR A 17 -5.33 -6.16 4.85
N ASP A 18 -6.57 -5.85 4.49
CA ASP A 18 -6.91 -4.50 4.05
C ASP A 18 -6.60 -3.48 5.15
N ASP A 19 -6.89 -3.83 6.40
CA ASP A 19 -6.57 -2.94 7.53
C ASP A 19 -5.08 -2.66 7.62
N ASP A 20 -4.27 -3.68 7.40
CA ASP A 20 -2.82 -3.52 7.45
C ASP A 20 -2.35 -2.53 6.39
N ILE A 21 -2.91 -2.63 5.19
CA ILE A 21 -2.52 -1.74 4.09
C ILE A 21 -2.94 -0.31 4.39
N VAL A 22 -4.14 -0.11 4.92
CA VAL A 22 -4.59 1.21 5.34
C VAL A 22 -3.61 1.81 6.35
N LYS A 23 -3.19 1.02 7.33
CA LYS A 23 -2.24 1.48 8.34
C LYS A 23 -0.88 1.83 7.75
N VAL A 24 -0.40 1.03 6.80
CA VAL A 24 0.87 1.32 6.14
C VAL A 24 0.80 2.65 5.41
N LEU A 25 -0.31 2.90 4.71
CA LEU A 25 -0.49 4.16 4.01
C LEU A 25 -0.60 5.34 4.98
N GLU A 26 -1.18 5.13 6.15
CA GLU A 26 -1.26 6.17 7.17
C GLU A 26 0.12 6.60 7.66
N LEU A 27 1.10 5.72 7.58
CA LEU A 27 2.46 6.08 8.00
C LEU A 27 3.05 7.20 7.15
N VAL A 28 2.53 7.39 5.96
CA VAL A 28 2.96 8.48 5.08
C VAL A 28 1.84 9.50 4.88
N ASP A 29 0.91 9.56 5.82
CA ASP A 29 -0.21 10.50 5.81
C ASP A 29 -1.09 10.37 4.57
N PHE A 30 -1.16 9.19 4.01
CA PHE A 30 -2.02 8.94 2.86
C PHE A 30 -3.24 8.15 3.33
N ARG A 31 -4.41 8.74 3.21
CA ARG A 31 -5.64 8.10 3.66
C ARG A 31 -6.38 7.46 2.51
N ILE A 32 -6.81 6.23 2.72
CA ILE A 32 -7.61 5.51 1.76
C ILE A 32 -8.67 4.74 2.55
N THR A 33 -9.84 4.60 1.98
CA THR A 33 -10.89 3.82 2.63
C THR A 33 -10.75 2.35 2.23
N LYS A 34 -11.31 1.48 3.05
CA LYS A 34 -11.34 0.06 2.70
C LYS A 34 -12.14 -0.19 1.43
N THR A 35 -13.17 0.61 1.18
CA THR A 35 -13.95 0.49 -0.04
C THR A 35 -13.10 0.77 -1.27
N GLU A 36 -12.31 1.84 -1.22
CA GLU A 36 -11.42 2.17 -2.33
C GLU A 36 -10.36 1.09 -2.52
N LEU A 37 -9.80 0.62 -1.43
CA LEU A 37 -8.78 -0.42 -1.48
C LEU A 37 -9.35 -1.71 -2.05
N GLY A 38 -10.56 -2.07 -1.61
CA GLY A 38 -11.23 -3.25 -2.13
C GLY A 38 -11.45 -3.16 -3.63
N ALA A 39 -11.79 -1.98 -4.12
CA ALA A 39 -11.99 -1.79 -5.56
C ALA A 39 -10.70 -2.02 -6.34
N ILE A 40 -9.57 -1.64 -5.78
CA ILE A 40 -8.27 -1.85 -6.40
C ILE A 40 -7.92 -3.33 -6.47
N PHE A 41 -8.36 -4.11 -5.49
CA PHE A 41 -8.04 -5.53 -5.43
C PHE A 41 -9.04 -6.43 -6.15
N ARG A 42 -10.07 -5.87 -6.76
CA ARG A 42 -11.03 -6.67 -7.52
C ARG A 42 -10.42 -7.14 -8.84
N ALA A 43 -11.08 -8.10 -9.45
CA ALA A 43 -10.67 -8.54 -10.78
C ALA A 43 -10.88 -7.42 -11.80
N ASP A 44 -10.06 -7.41 -12.83
CA ASP A 44 -10.09 -6.36 -13.83
C ASP A 44 -11.46 -6.20 -14.51
N ASP A 45 -12.19 -7.30 -14.64
CA ASP A 45 -13.49 -7.27 -15.29
C ASP A 45 -14.64 -6.99 -14.34
N HIS A 46 -14.35 -6.75 -13.06
CA HIS A 46 -15.39 -6.46 -12.09
C HIS A 46 -15.93 -5.04 -12.34
N PRO A 47 -17.24 -4.84 -12.29
CA PRO A 47 -17.80 -3.50 -12.56
C PRO A 47 -17.30 -2.42 -11.61
N ASN A 48 -16.92 -2.79 -10.40
CA ASN A 48 -16.43 -1.83 -9.42
C ASN A 48 -14.90 -1.81 -9.32
N PHE A 49 -14.22 -2.43 -10.29
CA PHE A 49 -12.77 -2.39 -10.33
C PHE A 49 -12.28 -0.95 -10.50
N LYS A 50 -11.22 -0.62 -9.81
CA LYS A 50 -10.62 0.70 -9.92
C LYS A 50 -9.12 0.56 -10.16
N PRO A 51 -8.58 1.23 -11.17
CA PRO A 51 -7.14 1.18 -11.41
C PRO A 51 -6.39 1.83 -10.26
N CYS A 52 -5.27 1.23 -9.89
CA CYS A 52 -4.40 1.79 -8.86
C CYS A 52 -3.48 2.83 -9.50
N GLY A 53 -3.58 4.06 -9.06
CA GLY A 53 -2.72 5.12 -9.56
C GLY A 53 -1.30 4.99 -9.02
N ASP A 54 -0.37 5.64 -9.71
CA ASP A 54 1.03 5.64 -9.28
C ASP A 54 1.19 6.22 -7.89
N GLN A 55 0.38 7.20 -7.55
CA GLN A 55 0.47 7.85 -6.25
C GLN A 55 0.19 6.86 -5.12
N ILE A 56 -0.81 6.02 -5.28
CA ILE A 56 -1.14 5.03 -4.27
C ILE A 56 0.00 4.03 -4.12
N LEU A 57 0.49 3.53 -5.23
CA LEU A 57 1.58 2.56 -5.20
C LEU A 57 2.83 3.16 -4.57
N ARG A 58 3.18 4.36 -4.97
CA ARG A 58 4.38 5.03 -4.45
C ARG A 58 4.26 5.25 -2.95
N ASN A 59 3.12 5.71 -2.49
CA ASN A 59 2.93 5.94 -1.05
C ASN A 59 2.93 4.63 -0.29
N PHE A 60 2.37 3.57 -0.87
CA PHE A 60 2.39 2.28 -0.22
C PHE A 60 3.82 1.77 -0.07
N LEU A 61 4.64 1.90 -1.12
CA LEU A 61 6.03 1.46 -1.05
C LEU A 61 6.81 2.27 0.00
N ASN A 62 6.58 3.58 0.06
CA ASN A 62 7.22 4.41 1.08
C ASN A 62 6.76 4.02 2.47
N GLY A 63 5.49 3.72 2.64
CA GLY A 63 4.96 3.26 3.91
C GLY A 63 5.55 1.93 4.32
N LEU A 64 5.77 1.04 3.35
CA LEU A 64 6.40 -0.25 3.63
C LEU A 64 7.81 -0.09 4.17
N ILE A 65 8.56 0.86 3.65
CA ILE A 65 9.90 1.11 4.13
C ILE A 65 9.86 1.46 5.62
N ILE A 66 8.95 2.34 5.99
CA ILE A 66 8.79 2.73 7.38
C ILE A 66 8.32 1.54 8.22
N HIS A 67 7.34 0.81 7.70
CA HIS A 67 6.77 -0.33 8.41
C HIS A 67 7.83 -1.40 8.70
N GLN A 68 8.68 -1.68 7.71
CA GLN A 68 9.70 -2.71 7.87
C GLN A 68 10.80 -2.30 8.85
N ARG A 69 11.05 -1.01 8.95
CA ARG A 69 12.08 -0.53 9.87
C ARG A 69 11.54 -0.25 11.27
N GLY A 70 10.22 -0.18 11.38
CA GLY A 70 9.61 0.23 12.63
C GLY A 70 9.67 1.73 12.82
N PRO A 71 9.26 2.23 13.98
CA PRO A 71 9.29 3.66 14.23
C PRO A 71 10.69 4.20 14.01
N ARG A 72 10.77 5.29 13.26
CA ARG A 72 12.07 5.85 12.93
C ARG A 72 12.69 6.44 14.14
N PRO A 73 13.80 5.98 14.50
CA PRO A 73 14.58 6.74 15.45
C PRO A 73 15.06 7.95 14.72
N ALA A 74 15.44 8.78 15.34
CA ALA A 74 15.94 9.90 14.74
C ALA A 74 16.76 9.55 13.60
N LYS A 75 16.99 9.97 13.05
CA LYS A 75 17.77 9.88 12.14
C LYS A 75 18.60 9.20 11.72
N GLY A 76 18.92 9.29 11.57
CA GLY A 76 19.78 8.88 11.11
C GLY A 76 19.83 7.73 10.49
N GLU A 77 19.60 7.17 10.68
CA GLU A 77 19.80 6.13 10.18
C GLU A 77 19.32 6.02 9.00
N SER A 78 19.15 6.56 8.57
CA SER A 78 18.79 6.46 7.54
C SER A 78 19.33 6.21 6.57
N ALA A 79 19.65 6.19 6.36
CA ALA A 79 20.13 6.03 5.56
C ALA A 79 20.30 5.32 4.96
N LYS A 80 20.31 5.10 4.82
CA LYS A 80 20.50 4.73 4.26
C LYS A 80 20.40 4.58 3.81
#